data_248aa61e862ad8d0073bca1278b099de
#
_entry.id   248aa61e862ad8d0073bca1278b099de
#
_cell.length_a   1.000
_cell.length_b   1.000
_cell.length_c   1.000
_cell.angle_alpha   90.00
_cell.angle_beta   90.00
_cell.angle_gamma   90.00
#
_symmetry.space_group_name_H-M   'P 1'
#
loop_
_entity.id
_entity.type
_entity.pdbx_description
1 polymer ?
#
loop_
_entity_poly.entity_id
_entity_poly.type
_entity_poly.pdbx_seq_one_letter_code
_entity_poly.pdbx_strand_id
1 'polypeptide(L)'
;ESTLTTQKKKVISEEAKEHIKKYAGFKAGGFRSINDDILKFYSCRTELDQDDTVKTRYYPVTKNDELCGYKVREVPKTFSAIGEVGSGTDLYGAFRFRQGGKYVLIVGGEEDCHAAYQMLKEYSNSKGNDFVPAVVSVTTGETSAQKQIAANYAFLNSFENILVGFDSDTAGDEGVQKIISSLPKGKVKIAKWSKGKDPN
;
A
#
# COMPACT_ATOMS: atom_id res chain seq x y z
N GLU A 1 40.74 -5.11 -6.95
CA GLU A 1 39.58 -5.66 -7.72
C GLU A 1 38.42 -5.82 -6.75
N SER A 2 37.47 -4.88 -6.79
CA SER A 2 36.24 -4.97 -6.00
C SER A 2 35.24 -5.85 -6.76
N THR A 3 35.01 -7.04 -6.24
CA THR A 3 33.96 -7.95 -6.74
C THR A 3 32.60 -7.33 -6.47
N LEU A 4 31.99 -6.74 -7.49
CA LEU A 4 30.58 -6.35 -7.49
C LEU A 4 29.73 -7.62 -7.40
N THR A 5 29.28 -7.95 -6.19
CA THR A 5 28.32 -9.01 -5.95
C THR A 5 26.97 -8.54 -6.53
N THR A 6 26.66 -8.97 -7.75
CA THR A 6 25.37 -8.77 -8.39
C THR A 6 24.34 -9.55 -7.56
N GLN A 7 23.59 -8.86 -6.69
CA GLN A 7 22.44 -9.47 -6.04
C GLN A 7 21.46 -9.89 -7.15
N LYS A 8 21.27 -11.21 -7.30
CA LYS A 8 20.25 -11.76 -8.20
C LYS A 8 18.90 -11.14 -7.83
N LYS A 9 18.28 -10.40 -8.76
CA LYS A 9 16.89 -9.94 -8.60
C LYS A 9 16.05 -11.16 -8.23
N LYS A 10 15.36 -11.10 -7.08
CA LYS A 10 14.37 -12.10 -6.69
C LYS A 10 13.13 -11.90 -7.56
N VAL A 11 13.10 -12.51 -8.72
CA VAL A 11 11.89 -12.51 -9.58
C VAL A 11 10.89 -13.49 -8.97
N ILE A 12 9.63 -13.09 -8.89
CA ILE A 12 8.57 -14.00 -8.47
C ILE A 12 8.42 -15.13 -9.50
N SER A 13 8.41 -16.40 -9.05
CA SER A 13 8.23 -17.55 -9.92
C SER A 13 6.78 -17.67 -10.41
N GLU A 14 6.57 -18.22 -11.60
CA GLU A 14 5.22 -18.50 -12.12
C GLU A 14 4.46 -19.48 -11.22
N GLU A 15 5.16 -20.46 -10.65
CA GLU A 15 4.58 -21.41 -9.69
C GLU A 15 4.01 -20.70 -8.46
N ALA A 16 4.71 -19.69 -7.90
CA ALA A 16 4.22 -18.91 -6.78
C ALA A 16 2.99 -18.08 -7.17
N LYS A 17 2.99 -17.49 -8.36
CA LYS A 17 1.82 -16.74 -8.88
C LYS A 17 0.61 -17.65 -9.03
N GLU A 18 0.77 -18.81 -9.64
CA GLU A 18 -0.32 -19.77 -9.85
C GLU A 18 -0.82 -20.35 -8.51
N HIS A 19 0.07 -20.64 -7.57
CA HIS A 19 -0.32 -21.06 -6.22
C HIS A 19 -1.21 -20.00 -5.54
N ILE A 20 -0.78 -18.74 -5.53
CA ILE A 20 -1.55 -17.65 -4.92
C ILE A 20 -2.89 -17.47 -5.64
N LYS A 21 -2.94 -17.52 -6.97
CA LYS A 21 -4.20 -17.43 -7.73
C LYS A 21 -5.17 -18.58 -7.41
N LYS A 22 -4.63 -19.77 -7.21
CA LYS A 22 -5.43 -20.99 -6.96
C LYS A 22 -6.04 -21.01 -5.56
N TYR A 23 -5.28 -20.59 -4.54
CA TYR A 23 -5.67 -20.77 -3.13
C TYR A 23 -6.09 -19.49 -2.43
N ALA A 24 -5.83 -18.32 -3.01
CA ALA A 24 -6.19 -17.04 -2.43
C ALA A 24 -7.16 -16.25 -3.34
N GLY A 25 -8.30 -15.88 -2.78
CA GLY A 25 -9.35 -15.09 -3.44
C GLY A 25 -9.33 -13.62 -3.03
N PHE A 26 -10.38 -12.89 -3.43
CA PHE A 26 -10.63 -11.51 -3.02
C PHE A 26 -11.68 -11.44 -1.90
N LYS A 27 -11.52 -12.26 -0.87
CA LYS A 27 -12.40 -12.34 0.28
C LYS A 27 -11.77 -11.67 1.49
N ALA A 28 -12.48 -10.77 2.11
CA ALA A 28 -11.98 -10.02 3.26
C ALA A 28 -11.97 -10.84 4.57
N GLY A 29 -12.82 -11.86 4.68
CA GLY A 29 -12.92 -12.72 5.84
C GLY A 29 -13.24 -11.97 7.14
N GLY A 30 -13.97 -10.86 7.04
CA GLY A 30 -14.31 -10.00 8.19
C GLY A 30 -13.12 -9.28 8.84
N PHE A 31 -11.91 -9.45 8.32
CA PHE A 31 -10.71 -8.86 8.92
C PHE A 31 -10.70 -7.35 8.77
N ARG A 32 -10.65 -6.63 9.91
CA ARG A 32 -10.60 -5.16 10.00
C ARG A 32 -11.76 -4.45 9.29
N SER A 33 -12.90 -5.11 9.15
CA SER A 33 -14.11 -4.57 8.51
C SER A 33 -13.91 -4.07 7.07
N ILE A 34 -12.90 -4.58 6.37
CA ILE A 34 -12.65 -4.27 4.97
C ILE A 34 -13.58 -5.10 4.08
N ASN A 35 -14.13 -4.47 3.05
CA ASN A 35 -15.03 -5.11 2.09
C ASN A 35 -14.26 -5.85 0.97
N ASP A 36 -14.87 -6.91 0.42
CA ASP A 36 -14.29 -7.73 -0.68
C ASP A 36 -13.95 -6.89 -1.92
N ASP A 37 -14.78 -5.90 -2.26
CA ASP A 37 -14.57 -5.04 -3.43
C ASP A 37 -13.33 -4.15 -3.31
N ILE A 38 -12.97 -3.76 -2.08
CA ILE A 38 -11.74 -3.01 -1.80
C ILE A 38 -10.52 -3.90 -2.05
N LEU A 39 -10.52 -5.13 -1.56
CA LEU A 39 -9.44 -6.08 -1.83
C LEU A 39 -9.30 -6.38 -3.32
N LYS A 40 -10.42 -6.56 -4.01
CA LYS A 40 -10.44 -6.75 -5.47
C LYS A 40 -9.88 -5.53 -6.20
N PHE A 41 -10.26 -4.33 -5.79
CA PHE A 41 -9.73 -3.09 -6.35
C PHE A 41 -8.20 -3.02 -6.22
N TYR A 42 -7.63 -3.31 -5.05
CA TYR A 42 -6.19 -3.31 -4.82
C TYR A 42 -5.48 -4.61 -5.28
N SER A 43 -6.20 -5.55 -5.86
CA SER A 43 -5.68 -6.89 -6.22
C SER A 43 -5.04 -7.63 -5.04
N CYS A 44 -5.45 -7.29 -3.82
CA CYS A 44 -5.03 -7.96 -2.59
C CYS A 44 -5.76 -9.30 -2.48
N ARG A 45 -5.02 -10.39 -2.31
CA ARG A 45 -5.59 -11.73 -2.20
C ARG A 45 -5.52 -12.23 -0.77
N THR A 46 -6.49 -13.07 -0.41
CA THR A 46 -6.63 -13.63 0.93
C THR A 46 -6.78 -15.14 0.84
N GLU A 47 -5.98 -15.86 1.59
CA GLU A 47 -6.20 -17.27 1.91
C GLU A 47 -6.97 -17.32 3.23
N LEU A 48 -8.11 -17.99 3.23
CA LEU A 48 -8.93 -18.23 4.40
C LEU A 48 -8.59 -19.59 5.01
N ASP A 49 -8.82 -19.72 6.30
CA ASP A 49 -8.81 -21.01 6.99
C ASP A 49 -10.14 -21.76 6.85
N GLN A 50 -10.28 -22.86 7.58
CA GLN A 50 -11.49 -23.69 7.54
C GLN A 50 -12.75 -23.01 8.11
N ASP A 51 -12.54 -21.96 8.93
CA ASP A 51 -13.62 -21.19 9.57
C ASP A 51 -13.92 -19.88 8.83
N ASP A 52 -13.48 -19.77 7.56
CA ASP A 52 -13.62 -18.59 6.72
C ASP A 52 -12.96 -17.32 7.31
N THR A 53 -12.03 -17.48 8.25
CA THR A 53 -11.23 -16.36 8.79
C THR A 53 -9.93 -16.18 8.01
N VAL A 54 -9.36 -14.99 8.08
CA VAL A 54 -8.13 -14.67 7.34
C VAL A 54 -6.93 -15.41 7.95
N LYS A 55 -6.33 -16.30 7.15
CA LYS A 55 -5.06 -16.95 7.46
C LYS A 55 -3.89 -16.12 6.94
N THR A 56 -3.93 -15.77 5.66
CA THR A 56 -2.84 -15.08 4.98
C THR A 56 -3.37 -14.01 4.02
N ARG A 57 -2.74 -12.85 4.00
CA ARG A 57 -2.94 -11.81 2.98
C ARG A 57 -1.73 -11.64 2.10
N TYR A 58 -1.97 -11.51 0.80
CA TYR A 58 -0.97 -11.30 -0.25
C TYR A 58 -1.20 -9.91 -0.86
N TYR A 59 -0.35 -8.95 -0.48
CA TYR A 59 -0.39 -7.60 -1.03
C TYR A 59 0.51 -7.56 -2.27
N PRO A 60 -0.03 -7.30 -3.48
CA PRO A 60 0.79 -7.24 -4.68
C PRO A 60 1.79 -6.10 -4.60
N VAL A 61 3.02 -6.39 -4.95
CA VAL A 61 4.09 -5.40 -5.09
C VAL A 61 4.41 -5.27 -6.57
N THR A 62 4.36 -4.03 -7.06
CA THR A 62 4.67 -3.72 -8.46
C THR A 62 5.97 -2.93 -8.57
N LYS A 63 6.55 -2.96 -9.76
CA LYS A 63 7.68 -2.12 -10.15
C LYS A 63 7.47 -1.70 -11.59
N ASN A 64 7.39 -0.41 -11.82
CA ASN A 64 6.95 0.15 -13.10
C ASN A 64 5.60 -0.47 -13.54
N ASP A 65 4.69 -0.64 -12.57
CA ASP A 65 3.35 -1.21 -12.73
C ASP A 65 3.27 -2.72 -13.04
N GLU A 66 4.40 -3.40 -13.15
CA GLU A 66 4.47 -4.84 -13.35
C GLU A 66 4.58 -5.57 -12.00
N LEU A 67 3.84 -6.65 -11.83
CA LEU A 67 3.89 -7.48 -10.62
C LEU A 67 5.29 -8.10 -10.47
N CYS A 68 6.00 -7.71 -9.43
CA CYS A 68 7.35 -8.21 -9.13
C CYS A 68 7.43 -9.04 -7.85
N GLY A 69 6.40 -8.99 -7.00
CA GLY A 69 6.37 -9.75 -5.77
C GLY A 69 5.06 -9.61 -5.00
N TYR A 70 5.04 -10.20 -3.83
CA TYR A 70 3.99 -10.01 -2.83
C TYR A 70 4.62 -9.78 -1.46
N LYS A 71 4.15 -8.77 -0.75
CA LYS A 71 4.31 -8.73 0.69
C LYS A 71 3.23 -9.64 1.27
N VAL A 72 3.64 -10.52 2.17
CA VAL A 72 2.76 -11.54 2.74
C VAL A 72 2.57 -11.25 4.22
N ARG A 73 1.32 -11.26 4.67
CA ARG A 73 0.99 -11.16 6.07
C ARG A 73 0.26 -12.42 6.52
N GLU A 74 0.83 -13.14 7.46
CA GLU A 74 0.16 -14.17 8.22
C GLU A 74 -0.43 -13.54 9.48
N VAL A 75 -1.72 -13.81 9.72
CA VAL A 75 -2.42 -13.28 10.90
C VAL A 75 -1.87 -13.96 12.15
N PRO A 76 -1.62 -13.23 13.27
CA PRO A 76 -2.02 -11.84 13.49
C PRO A 76 -1.08 -10.77 12.88
N LYS A 77 0.25 -10.98 12.84
CA LYS A 77 1.18 -9.91 12.42
C LYS A 77 2.58 -10.44 12.00
N THR A 78 2.67 -11.60 11.37
CA THR A 78 3.93 -12.07 10.80
C THR A 78 4.04 -11.63 9.34
N PHE A 79 5.19 -11.07 8.96
CA PHE A 79 5.40 -10.59 7.59
C PHE A 79 6.53 -11.36 6.92
N SER A 80 6.32 -11.68 5.65
CA SER A 80 7.32 -12.26 4.76
C SER A 80 7.20 -11.67 3.35
N ALA A 81 8.06 -12.10 2.43
CA ALA A 81 8.07 -11.60 1.06
C ALA A 81 8.24 -12.74 0.06
N ILE A 82 7.52 -12.67 -1.05
CA ILE A 82 7.67 -13.52 -2.23
C ILE A 82 8.06 -12.61 -3.39
N GLY A 83 9.19 -12.91 -4.05
CA GLY A 83 9.70 -12.06 -5.12
C GLY A 83 10.41 -10.79 -4.62
N GLU A 84 10.36 -9.71 -5.40
CA GLU A 84 10.98 -8.42 -5.09
C GLU A 84 10.02 -7.58 -4.22
N VAL A 85 10.44 -7.23 -3.01
CA VAL A 85 9.73 -6.32 -2.09
C VAL A 85 10.75 -5.39 -1.46
N GLY A 86 10.49 -4.09 -1.47
CA GLY A 86 11.40 -3.13 -0.84
C GLY A 86 11.30 -1.72 -1.38
N SER A 87 12.26 -0.88 -1.01
CA SER A 87 12.25 0.56 -1.30
C SER A 87 12.41 0.93 -2.78
N GLY A 88 12.79 -0.01 -3.63
CA GLY A 88 12.89 0.19 -5.10
C GLY A 88 11.63 -0.21 -5.87
N THR A 89 10.54 -0.51 -5.18
CA THR A 89 9.25 -0.88 -5.77
C THR A 89 8.29 0.30 -5.75
N ASP A 90 7.19 0.19 -6.51
CA ASP A 90 6.12 1.18 -6.47
C ASP A 90 5.48 1.25 -5.08
N LEU A 91 4.83 2.37 -4.77
CA LEU A 91 3.94 2.46 -3.61
C LEU A 91 2.78 1.47 -3.80
N TYR A 92 2.35 0.83 -2.71
CA TYR A 92 1.21 -0.08 -2.77
C TYR A 92 -0.03 0.64 -3.30
N GLY A 93 -0.68 0.05 -4.30
CA GLY A 93 -1.87 0.62 -4.93
C GLY A 93 -1.59 1.65 -6.03
N ALA A 94 -0.35 2.11 -6.24
CA ALA A 94 -0.02 3.13 -7.24
C ALA A 94 -0.49 2.76 -8.65
N PHE A 95 -0.43 1.48 -9.01
CA PHE A 95 -0.86 0.95 -10.32
C PHE A 95 -2.36 1.20 -10.64
N ARG A 96 -3.17 1.59 -9.64
CA ARG A 96 -4.58 1.98 -9.82
C ARG A 96 -4.76 3.45 -10.20
N PHE A 97 -3.75 4.27 -9.97
CA PHE A 97 -3.86 5.73 -10.05
C PHE A 97 -2.78 6.37 -10.94
N ARG A 98 -2.37 5.67 -12.00
CA ARG A 98 -1.26 6.05 -12.91
C ARG A 98 -1.39 7.42 -13.54
N GLN A 99 -2.61 7.89 -13.75
CA GLN A 99 -2.85 9.16 -14.45
C GLN A 99 -2.72 10.39 -13.53
N GLY A 100 -2.38 10.16 -12.26
CA GLY A 100 -2.35 11.25 -11.31
C GLY A 100 -3.74 11.77 -10.97
N GLY A 101 -3.84 13.02 -10.55
CA GLY A 101 -5.12 13.65 -10.24
C GLY A 101 -5.01 14.77 -9.22
N LYS A 102 -6.15 15.13 -8.63
CA LYS A 102 -6.22 16.27 -7.72
C LYS A 102 -5.62 15.95 -6.35
N TYR A 103 -5.84 14.75 -5.83
CA TYR A 103 -5.38 14.35 -4.50
C TYR A 103 -4.84 12.93 -4.49
N VAL A 104 -3.74 12.73 -3.75
CA VAL A 104 -3.26 11.43 -3.30
C VAL A 104 -3.04 11.45 -1.80
N LEU A 105 -3.52 10.42 -1.11
CA LEU A 105 -3.26 10.16 0.31
C LEU A 105 -2.23 9.03 0.42
N ILE A 106 -1.14 9.29 1.15
CA ILE A 106 -0.11 8.30 1.47
C ILE A 106 -0.29 7.88 2.92
N VAL A 107 -0.47 6.60 3.18
CA VAL A 107 -0.61 6.02 4.53
C VAL A 107 0.52 5.04 4.87
N GLY A 108 0.60 4.62 6.13
CA GLY A 108 1.71 3.85 6.66
C GLY A 108 1.74 2.37 6.28
N GLY A 109 0.59 1.78 5.98
CA GLY A 109 0.46 0.36 5.72
C GLY A 109 -0.65 -0.02 4.74
N GLU A 110 -0.61 -1.25 4.25
CA GLU A 110 -1.55 -1.74 3.23
C GLU A 110 -2.98 -1.82 3.76
N GLU A 111 -3.16 -2.23 5.04
CA GLU A 111 -4.50 -2.27 5.64
C GLU A 111 -5.07 -0.88 5.87
N ASP A 112 -4.21 0.10 6.25
CA ASP A 112 -4.60 1.50 6.37
C ASP A 112 -5.01 2.08 5.02
N CYS A 113 -4.32 1.63 3.95
CA CYS A 113 -4.68 1.99 2.58
C CYS A 113 -6.08 1.50 2.21
N HIS A 114 -6.41 0.24 2.54
CA HIS A 114 -7.73 -0.32 2.31
C HIS A 114 -8.81 0.44 3.10
N ALA A 115 -8.59 0.64 4.39
CA ALA A 115 -9.55 1.32 5.27
C ALA A 115 -9.77 2.78 4.83
N ALA A 116 -8.70 3.52 4.56
CA ALA A 116 -8.80 4.91 4.12
C ALA A 116 -9.54 5.02 2.77
N TYR A 117 -9.24 4.15 1.81
CA TYR A 117 -9.93 4.16 0.52
C TYR A 117 -11.41 3.80 0.66
N GLN A 118 -11.73 2.79 1.49
CA GLN A 118 -13.11 2.41 1.79
C GLN A 118 -13.90 3.58 2.38
N MET A 119 -13.37 4.22 3.42
CA MET A 119 -14.01 5.39 4.06
C MET A 119 -14.23 6.54 3.06
N LEU A 120 -13.23 6.86 2.25
CA LEU A 120 -13.35 7.93 1.24
C LEU A 120 -14.37 7.58 0.18
N LYS A 121 -14.44 6.31 -0.25
CA LYS A 121 -15.44 5.83 -1.20
C LYS A 121 -16.85 5.91 -0.64
N GLU A 122 -17.05 5.46 0.60
CA GLU A 122 -18.34 5.53 1.28
C GLU A 122 -18.79 6.99 1.48
N TYR A 123 -17.86 7.88 1.87
CA TYR A 123 -18.14 9.30 1.99
C TYR A 123 -18.52 9.93 0.65
N SER A 124 -17.77 9.66 -0.43
CA SER A 124 -18.08 10.14 -1.78
C SER A 124 -19.48 9.70 -2.23
N ASN A 125 -19.78 8.41 -2.08
CA ASN A 125 -21.09 7.85 -2.41
C ASN A 125 -22.22 8.52 -1.62
N SER A 126 -22.02 8.81 -0.33
CA SER A 126 -23.00 9.47 0.53
C SER A 126 -23.30 10.92 0.08
N LYS A 127 -22.38 11.52 -0.68
CA LYS A 127 -22.52 12.87 -1.26
C LYS A 127 -23.00 12.86 -2.71
N GLY A 128 -23.32 11.68 -3.26
CA GLY A 128 -23.68 11.54 -4.66
C GLY A 128 -22.54 11.89 -5.62
N ASN A 129 -21.29 11.64 -5.20
CA ASN A 129 -20.08 11.95 -5.96
C ASN A 129 -19.33 10.67 -6.27
N ASP A 130 -18.96 10.45 -7.53
CA ASP A 130 -18.18 9.27 -7.96
C ASP A 130 -16.67 9.43 -7.80
N PHE A 131 -16.20 10.63 -7.45
CA PHE A 131 -14.78 10.89 -7.28
C PHE A 131 -14.27 10.38 -5.93
N VAL A 132 -13.32 9.44 -5.98
CA VAL A 132 -12.58 8.97 -4.81
C VAL A 132 -11.11 9.37 -4.97
N PRO A 133 -10.51 10.08 -4.01
CA PRO A 133 -9.08 10.40 -4.04
C PRO A 133 -8.22 9.14 -4.12
N ALA A 134 -7.05 9.24 -4.76
CA ALA A 134 -6.07 8.17 -4.74
C ALA A 134 -5.58 7.90 -3.31
N VAL A 135 -5.48 6.63 -2.94
CA VAL A 135 -4.88 6.21 -1.66
C VAL A 135 -3.81 5.16 -1.96
N VAL A 136 -2.63 5.40 -1.45
CA VAL A 136 -1.46 4.51 -1.60
C VAL A 136 -0.77 4.33 -0.26
N SER A 137 0.00 3.27 -0.10
CA SER A 137 0.80 3.11 1.11
C SER A 137 2.26 2.77 0.80
N VAL A 138 3.11 3.02 1.81
CA VAL A 138 4.47 2.49 1.81
C VAL A 138 4.44 0.99 2.14
N THR A 139 5.34 0.23 1.53
CA THR A 139 5.47 -1.22 1.78
C THR A 139 6.56 -1.54 2.80
N THR A 140 7.46 -0.59 3.04
CA THR A 140 8.64 -0.74 3.90
C THR A 140 8.42 -0.28 5.35
N GLY A 141 7.20 0.16 5.68
CA GLY A 141 6.88 0.79 6.95
C GLY A 141 7.32 2.26 7.01
N GLU A 142 6.69 3.03 7.90
CA GLU A 142 6.83 4.50 7.98
C GLU A 142 8.27 4.97 8.23
N THR A 143 8.97 4.30 9.13
CA THR A 143 10.37 4.67 9.49
C THR A 143 11.37 4.47 8.35
N SER A 144 11.06 3.60 7.38
CA SER A 144 11.91 3.26 6.22
C SER A 144 11.37 3.78 4.89
N ALA A 145 10.30 4.57 4.94
CA ALA A 145 9.55 5.03 3.77
C ALA A 145 10.34 5.95 2.82
N GLN A 146 11.31 6.71 3.32
CA GLN A 146 11.98 7.79 2.57
C GLN A 146 12.52 7.34 1.21
N LYS A 147 13.20 6.20 1.15
CA LYS A 147 13.78 5.69 -0.11
C LYS A 147 12.70 5.30 -1.12
N GLN A 148 11.60 4.68 -0.65
CA GLN A 148 10.50 4.30 -1.52
C GLN A 148 9.73 5.53 -2.03
N ILE A 149 9.50 6.52 -1.18
CA ILE A 149 8.90 7.82 -1.56
C ILE A 149 9.75 8.50 -2.63
N ALA A 150 11.08 8.57 -2.44
CA ALA A 150 11.98 9.16 -3.44
C ALA A 150 11.95 8.41 -4.78
N ALA A 151 11.92 7.08 -4.76
CA ALA A 151 11.80 6.26 -5.97
C ALA A 151 10.46 6.48 -6.71
N ASN A 152 9.41 6.88 -6.01
CA ASN A 152 8.08 7.15 -6.55
C ASN A 152 7.79 8.65 -6.78
N TYR A 153 8.83 9.49 -6.84
CA TYR A 153 8.67 10.95 -6.95
C TYR A 153 7.85 11.35 -8.19
N ALA A 154 8.11 10.77 -9.35
CA ALA A 154 7.40 11.11 -10.59
C ALA A 154 5.90 10.81 -10.47
N PHE A 155 5.53 9.65 -9.93
CA PHE A 155 4.14 9.29 -9.64
C PHE A 155 3.48 10.30 -8.69
N LEU A 156 4.12 10.59 -7.55
CA LEU A 156 3.58 11.54 -6.57
C LEU A 156 3.47 12.96 -7.14
N ASN A 157 4.42 13.37 -7.98
CA ASN A 157 4.39 14.69 -8.62
C ASN A 157 3.27 14.85 -9.67
N SER A 158 2.67 13.77 -10.14
CA SER A 158 1.51 13.80 -11.05
C SER A 158 0.21 14.26 -10.38
N PHE A 159 0.19 14.38 -9.04
CA PHE A 159 -0.95 14.91 -8.29
C PHE A 159 -0.77 16.39 -7.94
N GLU A 160 -1.89 17.10 -7.85
CA GLU A 160 -1.90 18.51 -7.44
C GLU A 160 -1.63 18.66 -5.93
N ASN A 161 -2.18 17.77 -5.12
CA ASN A 161 -2.06 17.77 -3.67
C ASN A 161 -1.68 16.37 -3.16
N ILE A 162 -0.71 16.34 -2.25
CA ILE A 162 -0.22 15.13 -1.58
C ILE A 162 -0.54 15.25 -0.10
N LEU A 163 -1.36 14.35 0.41
CA LEU A 163 -1.66 14.23 1.84
C LEU A 163 -0.83 13.09 2.42
N VAL A 164 -0.17 13.33 3.53
CA VAL A 164 0.53 12.28 4.30
C VAL A 164 -0.25 12.02 5.57
N GLY A 165 -0.81 10.83 5.70
CA GLY A 165 -1.63 10.38 6.83
C GLY A 165 -1.04 9.13 7.46
N PHE A 166 0.15 9.25 8.05
CA PHE A 166 0.77 8.20 8.87
C PHE A 166 0.08 8.10 10.23
N ASP A 167 0.44 7.08 11.00
CA ASP A 167 -0.11 6.88 12.33
C ASP A 167 0.05 8.13 13.20
N SER A 168 -0.95 8.43 14.02
CA SER A 168 -0.91 9.58 14.95
C SER A 168 -0.15 9.20 16.23
N ASP A 169 1.10 8.76 16.07
CA ASP A 169 2.03 8.46 17.15
C ASP A 169 3.45 8.97 16.83
N THR A 170 4.38 8.77 17.76
CA THR A 170 5.77 9.24 17.61
C THR A 170 6.45 8.65 16.37
N ALA A 171 6.21 7.38 16.04
CA ALA A 171 6.82 6.72 14.89
C ALA A 171 6.30 7.29 13.57
N GLY A 172 4.99 7.57 13.50
CA GLY A 172 4.38 8.22 12.35
C GLY A 172 4.86 9.66 12.17
N ASP A 173 4.94 10.45 13.25
CA ASP A 173 5.47 11.82 13.20
C ASP A 173 6.93 11.86 12.73
N GLU A 174 7.79 10.95 13.23
CA GLU A 174 9.18 10.81 12.76
C GLU A 174 9.22 10.35 11.28
N GLY A 175 8.36 9.44 10.88
CA GLY A 175 8.22 8.99 9.50
C GLY A 175 7.89 10.15 8.56
N VAL A 176 6.91 10.98 8.93
CA VAL A 176 6.53 12.18 8.17
C VAL A 176 7.72 13.13 8.01
N GLN A 177 8.44 13.44 9.08
CA GLN A 177 9.59 14.34 9.02
C GLN A 177 10.69 13.83 8.07
N LYS A 178 10.94 12.51 8.06
CA LYS A 178 11.93 11.89 7.17
C LYS A 178 11.55 11.96 5.70
N ILE A 179 10.27 11.83 5.36
CA ILE A 179 9.83 11.78 3.96
C ILE A 179 9.57 13.16 3.33
N ILE A 180 9.29 14.19 4.13
CA ILE A 180 8.94 15.53 3.64
C ILE A 180 9.97 16.06 2.62
N SER A 181 11.26 15.86 2.88
CA SER A 181 12.33 16.32 1.99
C SER A 181 12.37 15.57 0.64
N SER A 182 11.77 14.39 0.58
CA SER A 182 11.71 13.53 -0.61
C SER A 182 10.41 13.69 -1.40
N LEU A 183 9.48 14.52 -0.92
CA LEU A 183 8.19 14.78 -1.56
C LEU A 183 8.23 16.03 -2.46
N PRO A 184 7.37 16.12 -3.49
CA PRO A 184 7.24 17.31 -4.32
C PRO A 184 6.92 18.56 -3.51
N LYS A 185 7.77 19.59 -3.62
CA LYS A 185 7.62 20.85 -2.85
C LYS A 185 6.32 21.58 -3.21
N GLY A 186 5.71 22.20 -2.20
CA GLY A 186 4.51 23.05 -2.38
C GLY A 186 3.19 22.30 -2.52
N LYS A 187 3.21 20.96 -2.56
CA LYS A 187 2.01 20.13 -2.75
C LYS A 187 1.60 19.37 -1.49
N VAL A 188 2.47 19.32 -0.47
CA VAL A 188 2.35 18.42 0.68
C VAL A 188 1.54 19.04 1.79
N LYS A 189 0.61 18.25 2.34
CA LYS A 189 -0.17 18.55 3.54
C LYS A 189 -0.15 17.32 4.46
N ILE A 190 -0.08 17.54 5.77
CA ILE A 190 -0.16 16.46 6.75
C ILE A 190 -1.63 16.28 7.12
N ALA A 191 -2.15 15.07 6.94
CA ALA A 191 -3.46 14.68 7.41
C ALA A 191 -3.32 14.07 8.82
N LYS A 192 -4.22 14.45 9.73
CA LYS A 192 -4.30 13.83 11.07
C LYS A 192 -5.65 13.14 11.20
N TRP A 193 -5.64 11.96 11.78
CA TRP A 193 -6.85 11.21 12.05
C TRP A 193 -7.59 11.85 13.23
N SER A 194 -8.88 12.16 13.05
CA SER A 194 -9.70 12.80 14.08
C SER A 194 -10.18 11.84 15.16
N LYS A 195 -10.18 10.56 14.87
CA LYS A 195 -10.51 9.47 15.80
C LYS A 195 -9.55 8.31 15.54
N GLY A 196 -9.07 7.67 16.62
CA GLY A 196 -8.09 6.60 16.51
C GLY A 196 -6.68 7.08 16.20
N LYS A 197 -5.79 6.10 16.05
CA LYS A 197 -4.37 6.28 15.74
C LYS A 197 -4.13 6.26 14.23
N ASP A 198 -4.89 5.44 13.53
CA ASP A 198 -4.82 5.13 12.11
C ASP A 198 -6.24 5.02 11.50
N PRO A 199 -6.40 4.82 10.20
CA PRO A 199 -7.70 4.72 9.54
C PRO A 199 -8.43 3.39 9.75
N ASN A 200 -7.86 2.42 10.49
CA ASN A 200 -8.43 1.10 10.66
C ASN A 200 -8.67 0.63 12.09
#